data_049d51c9927edbb2ebd66eeb26526528
#
_entry.id   049d51c9927edbb2ebd66eeb26526528
#
_cell.length_a   1.000
_cell.length_b   1.000
_cell.length_c   1.000
_cell.angle_alpha   90.00
_cell.angle_beta   90.00
_cell.angle_gamma   90.00
#
_symmetry.space_group_name_H-M   'P 1'
#
loop_
_entity.id
_entity.type
_entity.pdbx_description
1 polymer ?
#
loop_
_entity_poly.entity_id
_entity_poly.type
_entity_poly.pdbx_seq_one_letter_code
_entity_poly.pdbx_strand_id
1 'polypeptide(L)'
;MPRLAGKTAIVTGGARGIGKHYSQALAAEGARVMIADIADGRALAEDIAGRHGANSVASVTFDISDENAVKTLVEETIKRFGQIDVLVNNAALYSVLKPRPFNEWDAELWDRVMAINVRGSYLMVRHVAPHMMARRSGKIINIGSGAPYKGVPHMLPYVVSKGAILAFTRALSRELGDYGIAVNSLSPGFILSETGLENKGHVEEERIPVRNSRAFKRDAYPEDLLGALVFLASSDSDFVTGQSLVVDGGSVNN
;
A
#
# COMPACT_ATOMS: atom_id res chain seq x y z
N MET A 1 0.25 4.73 24.72
CA MET A 1 -0.82 3.79 24.33
C MET A 1 -0.68 3.49 22.84
N PRO A 2 -1.05 2.29 22.37
CA PRO A 2 -1.03 1.99 20.93
C PRO A 2 -1.95 2.93 20.17
N ARG A 3 -1.44 3.53 19.07
CA ARG A 3 -2.15 4.58 18.30
C ARG A 3 -3.36 4.07 17.53
N LEU A 4 -3.44 2.75 17.30
CA LEU A 4 -4.50 2.11 16.52
C LEU A 4 -5.35 1.13 17.36
N ALA A 5 -5.32 1.27 18.68
CA ALA A 5 -6.11 0.41 19.57
C ALA A 5 -7.60 0.40 19.18
N GLY A 6 -8.16 -0.81 19.00
CA GLY A 6 -9.55 -1.02 18.60
C GLY A 6 -9.87 -0.74 17.11
N LYS A 7 -8.91 -0.30 16.29
CA LYS A 7 -9.07 -0.09 14.85
C LYS A 7 -8.93 -1.42 14.09
N THR A 8 -9.54 -1.48 12.93
CA THR A 8 -9.41 -2.59 11.98
C THR A 8 -8.80 -2.09 10.68
N ALA A 9 -7.73 -2.73 10.23
CA ALA A 9 -7.03 -2.39 9.01
C ALA A 9 -7.08 -3.53 7.98
N ILE A 10 -7.28 -3.22 6.70
CA ILE A 10 -7.01 -4.14 5.59
C ILE A 10 -5.68 -3.71 4.95
N VAL A 11 -4.78 -4.66 4.74
CA VAL A 11 -3.53 -4.45 4.00
C VAL A 11 -3.53 -5.35 2.76
N THR A 12 -3.69 -4.76 1.56
CA THR A 12 -3.60 -5.51 0.31
C THR A 12 -2.13 -5.75 -0.07
N GLY A 13 -1.80 -6.92 -0.62
CA GLY A 13 -0.40 -7.32 -0.80
C GLY A 13 0.33 -7.41 0.54
N GLY A 14 -0.37 -7.80 1.61
CA GLY A 14 0.07 -7.72 3.00
C GLY A 14 0.86 -8.92 3.50
N ALA A 15 1.04 -9.98 2.70
CA ALA A 15 1.69 -11.22 3.15
C ALA A 15 3.21 -11.21 2.99
N ARG A 16 3.76 -10.38 2.11
CA ARG A 16 5.19 -10.36 1.78
C ARG A 16 5.70 -8.95 1.47
N GLY A 17 7.02 -8.84 1.30
CA GLY A 17 7.68 -7.58 0.96
C GLY A 17 7.35 -6.45 1.94
N ILE A 18 7.13 -5.24 1.43
CA ILE A 18 6.79 -4.06 2.26
C ILE A 18 5.46 -4.26 2.99
N GLY A 19 4.47 -4.89 2.33
CA GLY A 19 3.15 -5.13 2.91
C GLY A 19 3.17 -5.99 4.18
N LYS A 20 4.07 -6.97 4.26
CA LYS A 20 4.32 -7.76 5.48
C LYS A 20 4.70 -6.86 6.66
N HIS A 21 5.64 -5.94 6.45
CA HIS A 21 6.07 -4.99 7.48
C HIS A 21 4.95 -4.02 7.86
N TYR A 22 4.10 -3.62 6.90
CA TYR A 22 2.91 -2.81 7.17
C TYR A 22 1.92 -3.55 8.06
N SER A 23 1.62 -4.82 7.74
CA SER A 23 0.74 -5.67 8.55
C SER A 23 1.24 -5.82 9.98
N GLN A 24 2.53 -6.07 10.16
CA GLN A 24 3.17 -6.18 11.48
C GLN A 24 3.14 -4.85 12.25
N ALA A 25 3.44 -3.72 11.61
CA ALA A 25 3.47 -2.42 12.26
C ALA A 25 2.08 -1.98 12.74
N LEU A 26 1.04 -2.17 11.92
CA LEU A 26 -0.32 -1.82 12.31
C LEU A 26 -0.81 -2.70 13.48
N ALA A 27 -0.48 -4.00 13.47
CA ALA A 27 -0.79 -4.89 14.59
C ALA A 27 -0.05 -4.51 15.88
N ALA A 28 1.23 -4.12 15.78
CA ALA A 28 2.02 -3.64 16.92
C ALA A 28 1.46 -2.35 17.54
N GLU A 29 0.78 -1.52 16.74
CA GLU A 29 0.05 -0.34 17.19
C GLU A 29 -1.38 -0.64 17.67
N GLY A 30 -1.73 -1.92 17.83
CA GLY A 30 -2.98 -2.37 18.40
C GLY A 30 -4.16 -2.49 17.43
N ALA A 31 -3.93 -2.40 16.13
CA ALA A 31 -4.96 -2.67 15.12
C ALA A 31 -5.24 -4.17 14.98
N ARG A 32 -6.49 -4.51 14.67
CA ARG A 32 -6.82 -5.81 14.08
C ARG A 32 -6.54 -5.74 12.58
N VAL A 33 -5.78 -6.68 12.05
CA VAL A 33 -5.29 -6.63 10.67
C VAL A 33 -5.86 -7.77 9.82
N MET A 34 -6.49 -7.44 8.71
CA MET A 34 -6.80 -8.37 7.63
C MET A 34 -5.67 -8.31 6.59
N ILE A 35 -4.85 -9.37 6.54
CA ILE A 35 -3.82 -9.56 5.52
C ILE A 35 -4.52 -10.11 4.26
N ALA A 36 -4.49 -9.36 3.18
CA ALA A 36 -5.12 -9.71 1.93
C ALA A 36 -4.07 -9.77 0.81
N ASP A 37 -3.77 -10.95 0.27
CA ASP A 37 -2.70 -11.14 -0.71
C ASP A 37 -3.05 -12.26 -1.69
N ILE A 38 -2.43 -12.28 -2.86
CA ILE A 38 -2.47 -13.43 -3.76
C ILE A 38 -1.59 -14.58 -3.23
N ALA A 39 -0.58 -14.26 -2.41
CA ALA A 39 0.22 -15.24 -1.68
C ALA A 39 -0.46 -15.66 -0.37
N ASP A 40 -0.12 -16.85 0.12
CA ASP A 40 -0.62 -17.34 1.40
C ASP A 40 -0.03 -16.53 2.58
N GLY A 41 -0.89 -15.87 3.33
CA GLY A 41 -0.53 -15.04 4.49
C GLY A 41 -0.67 -15.75 5.85
N ARG A 42 -1.01 -17.04 5.90
CA ARG A 42 -1.32 -17.77 7.16
C ARG A 42 -0.15 -17.77 8.13
N ALA A 43 1.05 -18.09 7.66
CA ALA A 43 2.24 -18.12 8.53
C ALA A 43 2.54 -16.75 9.16
N LEU A 44 2.36 -15.65 8.41
CA LEU A 44 2.49 -14.29 8.94
C LEU A 44 1.38 -13.98 9.94
N ALA A 45 0.15 -14.39 9.66
CA ALA A 45 -0.96 -14.21 10.58
C ALA A 45 -0.73 -14.97 11.90
N GLU A 46 -0.22 -16.18 11.87
CA GLU A 46 0.15 -16.96 13.06
C GLU A 46 1.25 -16.26 13.88
N ASP A 47 2.30 -15.74 13.23
CA ASP A 47 3.35 -14.97 13.91
C ASP A 47 2.81 -13.71 14.59
N ILE A 48 1.96 -12.93 13.91
CA ILE A 48 1.32 -11.74 14.48
C ILE A 48 0.37 -12.13 15.63
N ALA A 49 -0.44 -13.17 15.46
CA ALA A 49 -1.35 -13.66 16.48
C ALA A 49 -0.63 -14.11 17.75
N GLY A 50 0.52 -14.76 17.59
CA GLY A 50 1.37 -15.18 18.71
C GLY A 50 1.91 -14.01 19.55
N ARG A 51 2.13 -12.86 18.93
CA ARG A 51 2.66 -11.65 19.60
C ARG A 51 1.57 -10.73 20.17
N HIS A 52 0.42 -10.64 19.48
CA HIS A 52 -0.60 -9.63 19.74
C HIS A 52 -1.99 -10.22 20.09
N GLY A 53 -2.10 -11.55 20.15
CA GLY A 53 -3.31 -12.28 20.48
C GLY A 53 -4.09 -12.79 19.25
N ALA A 54 -4.80 -13.90 19.42
CA ALA A 54 -5.45 -14.65 18.33
C ALA A 54 -6.48 -13.83 17.51
N ASN A 55 -7.07 -12.79 18.10
CA ASN A 55 -8.05 -11.95 17.43
C ASN A 55 -7.45 -10.69 16.77
N SER A 56 -6.10 -10.53 16.79
CA SER A 56 -5.43 -9.35 16.25
C SER A 56 -5.26 -9.42 14.74
N VAL A 57 -5.41 -10.59 14.11
CA VAL A 57 -5.10 -10.76 12.69
C VAL A 57 -5.92 -11.88 12.04
N ALA A 58 -6.14 -11.76 10.75
CA ALA A 58 -6.59 -12.83 9.86
C ALA A 58 -5.91 -12.67 8.49
N SER A 59 -5.90 -13.72 7.68
CA SER A 59 -5.41 -13.67 6.30
C SER A 59 -6.42 -14.27 5.34
N VAL A 60 -6.50 -13.65 4.14
CA VAL A 60 -7.32 -14.12 3.01
C VAL A 60 -6.47 -14.11 1.76
N THR A 61 -6.46 -15.23 1.04
CA THR A 61 -5.85 -15.31 -0.29
C THR A 61 -6.86 -14.84 -1.33
N PHE A 62 -6.53 -13.80 -2.12
CA PHE A 62 -7.43 -13.22 -3.11
C PHE A 62 -6.66 -12.54 -4.25
N ASP A 63 -7.31 -12.42 -5.40
CA ASP A 63 -6.82 -11.59 -6.50
C ASP A 63 -7.52 -10.23 -6.46
N ILE A 64 -6.75 -9.15 -6.30
CA ILE A 64 -7.27 -7.79 -6.24
C ILE A 64 -7.91 -7.32 -7.57
N SER A 65 -7.60 -7.99 -8.68
CA SER A 65 -8.20 -7.71 -9.98
C SER A 65 -9.59 -8.34 -10.17
N ASP A 66 -9.99 -9.28 -9.30
CA ASP A 66 -11.33 -9.90 -9.27
C ASP A 66 -12.25 -9.15 -8.30
N GLU A 67 -13.28 -8.49 -8.84
CA GLU A 67 -14.23 -7.72 -8.03
C GLU A 67 -15.02 -8.58 -7.04
N ASN A 68 -15.36 -9.83 -7.39
CA ASN A 68 -16.06 -10.72 -6.49
C ASN A 68 -15.18 -11.15 -5.31
N ALA A 69 -13.89 -11.40 -5.56
CA ALA A 69 -12.93 -11.69 -4.50
C ALA A 69 -12.74 -10.48 -3.56
N VAL A 70 -12.69 -9.26 -4.10
CA VAL A 70 -12.64 -8.02 -3.31
C VAL A 70 -13.88 -7.86 -2.43
N LYS A 71 -15.08 -8.07 -2.99
CA LYS A 71 -16.34 -8.00 -2.23
C LYS A 71 -16.35 -9.01 -1.08
N THR A 72 -16.01 -10.27 -1.36
CA THR A 72 -15.92 -11.33 -0.35
C THR A 72 -14.93 -10.98 0.77
N LEU A 73 -13.75 -10.45 0.43
CA LEU A 73 -12.76 -10.00 1.42
C LEU A 73 -13.33 -8.93 2.36
N VAL A 74 -14.04 -7.94 1.83
CA VAL A 74 -14.65 -6.87 2.64
C VAL A 74 -15.72 -7.44 3.57
N GLU A 75 -16.61 -8.31 3.05
CA GLU A 75 -17.66 -8.97 3.84
C GLU A 75 -17.04 -9.84 4.97
N GLU A 76 -16.01 -10.62 4.67
CA GLU A 76 -15.29 -11.42 5.68
C GLU A 76 -14.62 -10.56 6.73
N THR A 77 -14.03 -9.42 6.34
CA THR A 77 -13.41 -8.48 7.28
C THR A 77 -14.45 -7.91 8.25
N ILE A 78 -15.60 -7.47 7.73
CA ILE A 78 -16.70 -6.96 8.56
C ILE A 78 -17.25 -8.05 9.46
N LYS A 79 -17.49 -9.26 8.94
CA LYS A 79 -17.98 -10.40 9.73
C LYS A 79 -17.03 -10.74 10.88
N ARG A 80 -15.72 -10.69 10.66
CA ARG A 80 -14.72 -11.09 11.65
C ARG A 80 -14.40 -9.99 12.66
N PHE A 81 -14.28 -8.75 12.23
CA PHE A 81 -13.79 -7.64 13.05
C PHE A 81 -14.84 -6.55 13.33
N GLY A 82 -16.00 -6.61 12.68
CA GLY A 82 -17.13 -5.71 12.90
C GLY A 82 -17.06 -4.39 12.11
N GLN A 83 -15.86 -3.95 11.71
CA GLN A 83 -15.65 -2.66 11.03
C GLN A 83 -14.35 -2.65 10.21
N ILE A 84 -14.20 -1.62 9.36
CA ILE A 84 -12.95 -1.31 8.67
C ILE A 84 -12.64 0.17 8.88
N ASP A 85 -11.55 0.48 9.58
CA ASP A 85 -11.13 1.85 9.88
C ASP A 85 -10.02 2.34 8.97
N VAL A 86 -9.15 1.41 8.53
CA VAL A 86 -7.98 1.72 7.71
C VAL A 86 -7.95 0.78 6.49
N LEU A 87 -7.76 1.36 5.31
CA LEU A 87 -7.46 0.60 4.08
C LEU A 87 -6.07 1.00 3.58
N VAL A 88 -5.16 0.03 3.48
CA VAL A 88 -3.85 0.21 2.86
C VAL A 88 -3.85 -0.48 1.50
N ASN A 89 -3.97 0.30 0.42
CA ASN A 89 -3.86 -0.16 -0.95
C ASN A 89 -2.37 -0.29 -1.32
N ASN A 90 -1.78 -1.44 -0.99
CA ASN A 90 -0.36 -1.71 -1.20
C ASN A 90 -0.11 -2.72 -2.33
N ALA A 91 -1.06 -3.62 -2.65
CA ALA A 91 -0.88 -4.60 -3.72
C ALA A 91 -0.48 -3.94 -5.05
N ALA A 92 0.59 -4.42 -5.65
CA ALA A 92 1.09 -3.93 -6.92
C ALA A 92 1.91 -4.98 -7.67
N LEU A 93 1.81 -4.96 -8.98
CA LEU A 93 2.71 -5.69 -9.86
C LEU A 93 3.96 -4.83 -10.09
N TYR A 94 5.10 -5.24 -9.54
CA TYR A 94 6.39 -4.56 -9.63
C TYR A 94 7.56 -5.51 -9.81
N SER A 95 7.79 -6.48 -8.91
CA SER A 95 9.00 -7.29 -8.86
C SER A 95 9.26 -8.14 -10.12
N VAL A 96 8.20 -8.45 -10.88
CA VAL A 96 8.29 -9.21 -12.13
C VAL A 96 8.55 -8.34 -13.36
N LEU A 97 8.48 -7.01 -13.21
CA LEU A 97 8.69 -6.08 -14.31
C LEU A 97 10.19 -5.89 -14.54
N LYS A 98 10.67 -6.31 -15.72
CA LYS A 98 12.05 -6.09 -16.13
C LYS A 98 12.14 -4.76 -16.89
N PRO A 99 13.06 -3.85 -16.52
CA PRO A 99 13.27 -2.60 -17.24
C PRO A 99 13.49 -2.83 -18.75
N ARG A 100 12.81 -2.04 -19.59
CA ARG A 100 12.94 -2.10 -21.04
C ARG A 100 12.52 -0.78 -21.70
N PRO A 101 12.97 -0.50 -22.94
CA PRO A 101 12.51 0.66 -23.71
C PRO A 101 10.99 0.74 -23.84
N PHE A 102 10.46 1.95 -24.02
CA PHE A 102 9.00 2.20 -24.01
C PHE A 102 8.25 1.42 -25.10
N ASN A 103 8.87 1.15 -26.23
CA ASN A 103 8.28 0.45 -27.39
C ASN A 103 8.39 -1.08 -27.31
N GLU A 104 9.01 -1.61 -26.27
CA GLU A 104 9.15 -3.06 -26.04
C GLU A 104 8.17 -3.59 -24.97
N TRP A 105 7.32 -2.72 -24.42
CA TRP A 105 6.29 -3.15 -23.48
C TRP A 105 5.13 -3.83 -24.21
N ASP A 106 4.84 -5.04 -23.79
CA ASP A 106 3.68 -5.81 -24.22
C ASP A 106 2.40 -5.15 -23.72
N ALA A 107 1.38 -5.01 -24.61
CA ALA A 107 0.11 -4.40 -24.25
C ALA A 107 -0.66 -5.23 -23.19
N GLU A 108 -0.58 -6.55 -23.24
CA GLU A 108 -1.19 -7.44 -22.25
C GLU A 108 -0.58 -7.26 -20.86
N LEU A 109 0.75 -7.13 -20.80
CA LEU A 109 1.45 -6.84 -19.54
C LEU A 109 1.11 -5.43 -19.03
N TRP A 110 0.98 -4.45 -19.93
CA TRP A 110 0.50 -3.11 -19.60
C TRP A 110 -0.88 -3.16 -18.94
N ASP A 111 -1.85 -3.83 -19.59
CA ASP A 111 -3.22 -3.95 -19.09
C ASP A 111 -3.25 -4.65 -17.73
N ARG A 112 -2.42 -5.67 -17.53
CA ARG A 112 -2.30 -6.36 -16.26
C ARG A 112 -1.74 -5.47 -15.15
N VAL A 113 -0.76 -4.62 -15.44
CA VAL A 113 -0.23 -3.62 -14.48
C VAL A 113 -1.35 -2.65 -14.09
N MET A 114 -2.10 -2.12 -15.05
CA MET A 114 -3.20 -1.19 -14.78
C MET A 114 -4.35 -1.86 -14.03
N ALA A 115 -4.69 -3.10 -14.36
CA ALA A 115 -5.73 -3.87 -13.67
C ALA A 115 -5.40 -4.09 -12.19
N ILE A 116 -4.15 -4.42 -11.86
CA ILE A 116 -3.72 -4.68 -10.47
C ILE A 116 -3.46 -3.36 -9.73
N ASN A 117 -2.60 -2.50 -10.27
CA ASN A 117 -2.08 -1.35 -9.53
C ASN A 117 -3.10 -0.20 -9.40
N VAL A 118 -3.99 -0.04 -10.38
CA VAL A 118 -4.95 1.07 -10.44
C VAL A 118 -6.37 0.60 -10.18
N ARG A 119 -6.90 -0.29 -11.06
CA ARG A 119 -8.26 -0.78 -10.95
C ARG A 119 -8.48 -1.56 -9.65
N GLY A 120 -7.50 -2.37 -9.21
CA GLY A 120 -7.58 -3.09 -7.96
C GLY A 120 -7.73 -2.15 -6.75
N SER A 121 -6.97 -1.06 -6.68
CA SER A 121 -7.12 -0.04 -5.64
C SER A 121 -8.49 0.63 -5.69
N TYR A 122 -9.02 0.91 -6.90
CA TYR A 122 -10.38 1.41 -7.07
C TYR A 122 -11.43 0.44 -6.55
N LEU A 123 -11.34 -0.85 -6.90
CA LEU A 123 -12.27 -1.88 -6.43
C LEU A 123 -12.28 -1.99 -4.90
N MET A 124 -11.11 -1.96 -4.27
CA MET A 124 -11.02 -1.94 -2.80
C MET A 124 -11.74 -0.74 -2.20
N VAL A 125 -11.51 0.46 -2.73
CA VAL A 125 -12.20 1.67 -2.24
C VAL A 125 -13.70 1.59 -2.50
N ARG A 126 -14.13 1.15 -3.68
CA ARG A 126 -15.54 0.98 -4.05
C ARG A 126 -16.32 0.16 -3.03
N HIS A 127 -15.73 -0.91 -2.52
CA HIS A 127 -16.38 -1.82 -1.58
C HIS A 127 -16.14 -1.46 -0.10
N VAL A 128 -15.03 -0.81 0.25
CA VAL A 128 -14.70 -0.41 1.63
C VAL A 128 -15.34 0.94 2.01
N ALA A 129 -15.30 1.93 1.11
CA ALA A 129 -15.74 3.30 1.42
C ALA A 129 -17.20 3.40 1.90
N PRO A 130 -18.19 2.66 1.38
CA PRO A 130 -19.55 2.71 1.91
C PRO A 130 -19.65 2.40 3.41
N HIS A 131 -18.85 1.46 3.92
CA HIS A 131 -18.80 1.13 5.35
C HIS A 131 -18.17 2.25 6.19
N MET A 132 -17.14 2.92 5.65
CA MET A 132 -16.53 4.09 6.28
C MET A 132 -17.48 5.30 6.26
N MET A 133 -18.16 5.54 5.13
CA MET A 133 -19.13 6.63 4.96
C MET A 133 -20.30 6.52 5.97
N ALA A 134 -20.85 5.31 6.15
CA ALA A 134 -21.92 5.06 7.11
C ALA A 134 -21.53 5.41 8.56
N ARG A 135 -20.25 5.30 8.91
CA ARG A 135 -19.69 5.64 10.23
C ARG A 135 -19.07 7.03 10.28
N ARG A 136 -19.01 7.73 9.14
CA ARG A 136 -18.37 9.04 8.99
C ARG A 136 -16.92 9.07 9.53
N SER A 137 -16.18 8.00 9.30
CA SER A 137 -14.80 7.86 9.77
C SER A 137 -14.04 6.81 8.95
N GLY A 138 -12.82 7.13 8.54
CA GLY A 138 -11.95 6.19 7.83
C GLY A 138 -10.62 6.82 7.39
N LYS A 139 -9.64 5.96 7.16
CA LYS A 139 -8.33 6.30 6.60
C LYS A 139 -8.05 5.42 5.39
N ILE A 140 -7.82 6.01 4.24
CA ILE A 140 -7.42 5.30 3.02
C ILE A 140 -5.99 5.73 2.69
N ILE A 141 -5.07 4.77 2.66
CA ILE A 141 -3.66 5.00 2.38
C ILE A 141 -3.31 4.25 1.09
N ASN A 142 -3.09 5.00 0.03
CA ASN A 142 -2.68 4.44 -1.25
C ASN A 142 -1.15 4.43 -1.33
N ILE A 143 -0.55 3.27 -1.61
CA ILE A 143 0.91 3.21 -1.77
C ILE A 143 1.28 3.67 -3.17
N GLY A 144 1.77 4.91 -3.23
CA GLY A 144 2.32 5.55 -4.41
C GLY A 144 3.75 5.10 -4.72
N SER A 145 4.55 6.02 -5.20
CA SER A 145 5.99 5.84 -5.45
C SER A 145 6.65 7.20 -5.69
N GLY A 146 7.95 7.31 -5.44
CA GLY A 146 8.79 8.41 -5.91
C GLY A 146 9.04 8.38 -7.42
N ALA A 147 8.78 7.25 -8.09
CA ALA A 147 9.08 7.06 -9.50
C ALA A 147 8.36 8.04 -10.46
N PRO A 148 7.06 8.38 -10.30
CA PRO A 148 6.40 9.36 -11.15
C PRO A 148 6.99 10.77 -11.04
N TYR A 149 7.47 11.16 -9.89
CA TYR A 149 8.08 12.48 -9.68
C TYR A 149 9.43 12.63 -10.40
N LYS A 150 10.15 11.51 -10.55
CA LYS A 150 11.45 11.46 -11.20
C LYS A 150 11.37 11.17 -12.70
N GLY A 151 10.24 10.63 -13.18
CA GLY A 151 10.15 10.12 -14.54
C GLY A 151 11.12 8.95 -14.78
N VAL A 152 11.15 7.95 -13.87
CA VAL A 152 12.08 6.82 -13.95
C VAL A 152 11.96 6.13 -15.31
N PRO A 153 13.04 6.05 -16.11
CA PRO A 153 13.02 5.43 -17.44
C PRO A 153 12.86 3.91 -17.34
N HIS A 154 12.53 3.30 -18.46
CA HIS A 154 12.46 1.84 -18.64
C HIS A 154 11.44 1.08 -17.77
N MET A 155 10.59 1.80 -17.01
CA MET A 155 9.54 1.24 -16.17
C MET A 155 8.16 1.87 -16.46
N LEU A 156 7.89 2.18 -17.73
CA LEU A 156 6.76 3.01 -18.16
C LEU A 156 5.40 2.58 -17.58
N PRO A 157 4.93 1.31 -17.67
CA PRO A 157 3.63 0.91 -17.13
C PRO A 157 3.52 1.14 -15.61
N TYR A 158 4.60 0.85 -14.88
CA TYR A 158 4.65 1.05 -13.44
C TYR A 158 4.59 2.54 -13.08
N VAL A 159 5.41 3.36 -13.73
CA VAL A 159 5.44 4.83 -13.49
C VAL A 159 4.07 5.45 -13.76
N VAL A 160 3.43 5.09 -14.88
CA VAL A 160 2.08 5.56 -15.22
C VAL A 160 1.07 5.09 -14.17
N SER A 161 1.10 3.82 -13.77
CA SER A 161 0.18 3.31 -12.74
C SER A 161 0.32 4.03 -11.41
N LYS A 162 1.55 4.35 -10.98
CA LYS A 162 1.80 5.08 -9.73
C LYS A 162 1.47 6.58 -9.85
N GLY A 163 1.61 7.17 -11.03
CA GLY A 163 1.09 8.51 -11.34
C GLY A 163 -0.44 8.57 -11.24
N ALA A 164 -1.13 7.54 -11.76
CA ALA A 164 -2.58 7.39 -11.63
C ALA A 164 -3.02 7.31 -10.17
N ILE A 165 -2.28 6.61 -9.30
CA ILE A 165 -2.57 6.53 -7.84
C ILE A 165 -2.48 7.90 -7.16
N LEU A 166 -1.57 8.79 -7.58
CA LEU A 166 -1.50 10.15 -7.03
C LEU A 166 -2.75 10.96 -7.40
N ALA A 167 -3.18 10.90 -8.66
CA ALA A 167 -4.40 11.56 -9.12
C ALA A 167 -5.65 10.97 -8.44
N PHE A 168 -5.75 9.64 -8.35
CA PHE A 168 -6.79 8.90 -7.66
C PHE A 168 -6.93 9.33 -6.18
N THR A 169 -5.82 9.45 -5.46
CA THR A 169 -5.79 9.94 -4.08
C THR A 169 -6.40 11.33 -3.94
N ARG A 170 -6.03 12.27 -4.82
CA ARG A 170 -6.51 13.65 -4.80
C ARG A 170 -8.02 13.73 -5.11
N ALA A 171 -8.49 12.99 -6.12
CA ALA A 171 -9.91 12.97 -6.48
C ALA A 171 -10.75 12.41 -5.33
N LEU A 172 -10.39 11.23 -4.81
CA LEU A 172 -11.12 10.60 -3.71
C LEU A 172 -11.13 11.43 -2.42
N SER A 173 -10.06 12.16 -2.12
CA SER A 173 -10.03 13.01 -0.93
C SER A 173 -11.10 14.11 -0.95
N ARG A 174 -11.48 14.58 -2.15
CA ARG A 174 -12.56 15.55 -2.33
C ARG A 174 -13.94 14.91 -2.22
N GLU A 175 -14.11 13.70 -2.77
CA GLU A 175 -15.40 13.00 -2.74
C GLU A 175 -15.73 12.45 -1.35
N LEU A 176 -14.72 12.06 -0.57
CA LEU A 176 -14.92 11.38 0.73
C LEU A 176 -14.73 12.30 1.95
N GLY A 177 -14.26 13.53 1.74
CA GLY A 177 -13.99 14.49 2.82
C GLY A 177 -15.21 14.84 3.67
N ASP A 178 -16.38 15.03 3.07
CA ASP A 178 -17.65 15.32 3.76
C ASP A 178 -18.11 14.18 4.67
N TYR A 179 -17.57 12.98 4.47
CA TYR A 179 -17.82 11.80 5.32
C TYR A 179 -16.75 11.60 6.40
N GLY A 180 -15.85 12.56 6.60
CA GLY A 180 -14.78 12.45 7.60
C GLY A 180 -13.74 11.37 7.27
N ILE A 181 -13.57 11.04 5.98
CA ILE A 181 -12.62 10.02 5.50
C ILE A 181 -11.40 10.73 4.93
N ALA A 182 -10.23 10.48 5.51
CA ALA A 182 -8.97 10.98 4.98
C ALA A 182 -8.40 10.00 3.94
N VAL A 183 -8.00 10.53 2.78
CA VAL A 183 -7.39 9.74 1.69
C VAL A 183 -6.04 10.33 1.37
N ASN A 184 -4.96 9.58 1.61
CA ASN A 184 -3.60 10.04 1.35
C ASN A 184 -2.79 8.97 0.59
N SER A 185 -1.68 9.39 0.00
CA SER A 185 -0.68 8.50 -0.57
C SER A 185 0.57 8.47 0.30
N LEU A 186 1.08 7.30 0.60
CA LEU A 186 2.46 7.08 1.04
C LEU A 186 3.27 6.68 -0.18
N SER A 187 4.28 7.49 -0.53
CA SER A 187 5.08 7.32 -1.74
C SER A 187 6.54 6.94 -1.40
N PRO A 188 6.86 5.64 -1.32
CA PRO A 188 8.21 5.19 -1.07
C PRO A 188 9.17 5.54 -2.22
N GLY A 189 10.45 5.71 -1.87
CA GLY A 189 11.54 5.60 -2.82
C GLY A 189 11.86 4.14 -3.15
N PHE A 190 13.10 3.88 -3.59
CA PHE A 190 13.59 2.51 -3.81
C PHE A 190 13.92 1.85 -2.46
N ILE A 191 13.13 0.83 -2.10
CA ILE A 191 13.19 0.13 -0.81
C ILE A 191 13.76 -1.27 -1.02
N LEU A 192 14.80 -1.62 -0.26
CA LEU A 192 15.36 -2.97 -0.23
C LEU A 192 14.48 -3.89 0.62
N SER A 193 13.38 -4.34 0.03
CA SER A 193 12.49 -5.33 0.62
C SER A 193 12.77 -6.72 0.06
N GLU A 194 12.28 -7.76 0.72
CA GLU A 194 12.38 -9.15 0.29
C GLU A 194 11.99 -9.32 -1.19
N THR A 195 10.79 -8.85 -1.56
CA THR A 195 10.30 -8.94 -2.94
C THR A 195 11.00 -7.97 -3.91
N GLY A 196 11.49 -6.82 -3.42
CA GLY A 196 12.28 -5.89 -4.21
C GLY A 196 13.61 -6.50 -4.64
N LEU A 197 14.22 -7.29 -3.76
CA LEU A 197 15.49 -7.98 -4.01
C LEU A 197 15.39 -9.18 -4.97
N GLU A 198 14.18 -9.68 -5.25
CA GLU A 198 13.96 -10.73 -6.26
C GLU A 198 14.36 -10.28 -7.68
N ASN A 199 14.26 -9.00 -7.99
CA ASN A 199 14.68 -8.42 -9.26
C ASN A 199 16.17 -7.99 -9.22
N LYS A 200 17.08 -8.97 -9.10
CA LYS A 200 18.52 -8.75 -8.86
C LYS A 200 19.16 -7.78 -9.86
N GLY A 201 18.89 -7.92 -11.16
CA GLY A 201 19.48 -7.04 -12.18
C GLY A 201 19.10 -5.58 -11.99
N HIS A 202 17.81 -5.31 -11.75
CA HIS A 202 17.33 -3.95 -11.47
C HIS A 202 17.91 -3.39 -10.15
N VAL A 203 18.04 -4.23 -9.12
CA VAL A 203 18.63 -3.80 -7.83
C VAL A 203 20.09 -3.40 -8.00
N GLU A 204 20.89 -4.18 -8.72
CA GLU A 204 22.31 -3.90 -8.93
C GLU A 204 22.51 -2.61 -9.74
N GLU A 205 21.70 -2.37 -10.76
CA GLU A 205 21.78 -1.18 -11.60
C GLU A 205 21.31 0.10 -10.89
N GLU A 206 20.22 0.02 -10.12
CA GLU A 206 19.55 1.20 -9.55
C GLU A 206 20.02 1.57 -8.14
N ARG A 207 20.52 0.62 -7.35
CA ARG A 207 20.82 0.81 -5.93
C ARG A 207 21.78 1.97 -5.67
N ILE A 208 22.92 2.00 -6.38
CA ILE A 208 23.95 3.02 -6.18
C ILE A 208 23.50 4.39 -6.69
N PRO A 209 22.99 4.53 -7.94
CA PRO A 209 22.46 5.78 -8.44
C PRO A 209 21.36 6.36 -7.53
N VAL A 210 20.40 5.52 -7.09
CA VAL A 210 19.31 5.96 -6.22
C VAL A 210 19.84 6.43 -4.86
N ARG A 211 20.74 5.66 -4.23
CA ARG A 211 21.36 6.08 -2.96
C ARG A 211 22.08 7.42 -3.10
N ASN A 212 22.79 7.63 -4.20
CA ASN A 212 23.50 8.87 -4.45
C ASN A 212 22.59 10.06 -4.75
N SER A 213 21.37 9.83 -5.23
CA SER A 213 20.38 10.90 -5.46
C SER A 213 19.70 11.39 -4.18
N ARG A 214 19.78 10.66 -3.08
CA ARG A 214 19.17 11.01 -1.79
C ARG A 214 19.95 12.08 -1.04
N ALA A 215 19.27 12.85 -0.20
CA ALA A 215 19.94 13.66 0.81
C ALA A 215 20.58 12.75 1.88
N PHE A 216 19.87 11.73 2.35
CA PHE A 216 20.40 10.68 3.22
C PHE A 216 21.08 9.59 2.37
N LYS A 217 22.42 9.59 2.33
CA LYS A 217 23.26 8.72 1.47
C LYS A 217 23.31 7.26 1.96
N ARG A 218 22.16 6.67 2.25
CA ARG A 218 22.04 5.26 2.66
C ARG A 218 20.95 4.52 1.90
N ASP A 219 20.98 3.21 1.99
CA ASP A 219 19.86 2.38 1.53
C ASP A 219 18.62 2.62 2.40
N ALA A 220 17.44 2.40 1.83
CA ALA A 220 16.18 2.46 2.55
C ALA A 220 15.58 1.05 2.68
N TYR A 221 15.00 0.80 3.81
CA TYR A 221 14.41 -0.47 4.19
C TYR A 221 12.93 -0.28 4.53
N PRO A 222 12.12 -1.36 4.60
CA PRO A 222 10.70 -1.25 4.96
C PRO A 222 10.44 -0.47 6.26
N GLU A 223 11.34 -0.59 7.24
CA GLU A 223 11.25 0.08 8.54
C GLU A 223 11.23 1.62 8.43
N ASP A 224 11.87 2.18 7.41
CA ASP A 224 11.88 3.63 7.16
C ASP A 224 10.49 4.19 6.81
N LEU A 225 9.56 3.33 6.41
CA LEU A 225 8.20 3.69 6.00
C LEU A 225 7.17 3.61 7.15
N LEU A 226 7.47 2.82 8.20
CA LEU A 226 6.47 2.41 9.18
C LEU A 226 5.93 3.59 10.00
N GLY A 227 6.81 4.54 10.35
CA GLY A 227 6.39 5.74 11.07
C GLY A 227 5.39 6.59 10.27
N ALA A 228 5.64 6.77 8.97
CA ALA A 228 4.74 7.49 8.08
C ALA A 228 3.40 6.75 7.86
N LEU A 229 3.44 5.41 7.71
CA LEU A 229 2.24 4.59 7.61
C LEU A 229 1.35 4.76 8.85
N VAL A 230 1.92 4.60 10.04
CA VAL A 230 1.18 4.67 11.30
C VAL A 230 0.64 6.10 11.54
N PHE A 231 1.40 7.13 11.20
CA PHE A 231 0.93 8.52 11.21
C PHE A 231 -0.33 8.66 10.33
N LEU A 232 -0.28 8.22 9.07
CA LEU A 232 -1.41 8.33 8.15
C LEU A 232 -2.61 7.45 8.56
N ALA A 233 -2.39 6.36 9.29
CA ALA A 233 -3.43 5.46 9.77
C ALA A 233 -4.09 5.92 11.08
N SER A 234 -3.45 6.81 11.84
CA SER A 234 -3.87 7.24 13.17
C SER A 234 -4.62 8.58 13.16
N SER A 235 -5.10 9.00 14.33
CA SER A 235 -5.70 10.32 14.56
C SER A 235 -4.70 11.47 14.41
N ASP A 236 -3.39 11.20 14.45
CA ASP A 236 -2.36 12.22 14.26
C ASP A 236 -2.44 12.89 12.88
N SER A 237 -3.13 12.25 11.91
CA SER A 237 -3.36 12.75 10.56
C SER A 237 -4.81 13.13 10.26
N ASP A 238 -5.63 13.44 11.27
CA ASP A 238 -7.08 13.69 11.05
C ASP A 238 -7.36 14.90 10.15
N PHE A 239 -6.44 15.88 10.10
CA PHE A 239 -6.57 17.04 9.22
C PHE A 239 -5.66 16.95 7.97
N VAL A 240 -5.16 15.77 7.65
CA VAL A 240 -4.32 15.52 6.47
C VAL A 240 -5.10 14.68 5.46
N THR A 241 -5.43 15.25 4.30
CA THR A 241 -6.11 14.52 3.22
C THR A 241 -5.68 15.05 1.85
N GLY A 242 -5.72 14.21 0.82
CA GLY A 242 -5.33 14.54 -0.55
C GLY A 242 -3.81 14.69 -0.77
N GLN A 243 -3.00 14.34 0.23
CA GLN A 243 -1.55 14.55 0.19
C GLN A 243 -0.81 13.29 -0.28
N SER A 244 0.38 13.51 -0.84
CA SER A 244 1.34 12.45 -1.08
C SER A 244 2.57 12.68 -0.20
N LEU A 245 2.74 11.83 0.80
CA LEU A 245 3.90 11.84 1.67
C LEU A 245 5.01 11.00 1.05
N VAL A 246 6.02 11.66 0.51
CA VAL A 246 7.19 10.98 -0.06
C VAL A 246 8.15 10.60 1.06
N VAL A 247 8.55 9.33 1.11
CA VAL A 247 9.53 8.79 2.07
C VAL A 247 10.63 8.07 1.30
N ASP A 248 11.66 8.83 0.91
CA ASP A 248 12.72 8.35 0.02
C ASP A 248 14.13 8.86 0.38
N GLY A 249 14.27 9.47 1.56
CA GLY A 249 15.54 10.02 2.02
C GLY A 249 15.94 11.33 1.33
N GLY A 250 14.96 12.07 0.77
CA GLY A 250 15.19 13.36 0.10
C GLY A 250 15.75 13.19 -1.31
N SER A 251 15.31 12.18 -2.03
CA SER A 251 15.62 11.97 -3.45
C SER A 251 14.64 12.70 -4.38
N VAL A 252 13.43 12.96 -3.89
CA VAL A 252 12.40 13.78 -4.51
C VAL A 252 12.09 14.95 -3.58
N ASN A 253 12.03 16.15 -4.13
CA ASN A 253 11.54 17.36 -3.46
C ASN A 253 10.24 17.80 -4.18
N ASN A 254 9.15 17.89 -3.44
CA ASN A 254 7.82 18.35 -3.93
C ASN A 254 7.59 19.79 -3.56
#